data_a6d58940a5af5ed7607f635d0ec4c24f
#
_entry.id   a6d58940a5af5ed7607f635d0ec4c24f
#
_cell.length_a   1.000
_cell.length_b   1.000
_cell.length_c   1.000
_cell.angle_alpha   90.00
_cell.angle_beta   90.00
_cell.angle_gamma   90.00
#
_symmetry.space_group_name_H-M   'P 1'
#
loop_
_entity.id
_entity.type
_entity.pdbx_description
1 polymer ?
#
loop_
_entity_poly.entity_id
_entity_poly.type
_entity_poly.pdbx_seq_one_letter_code
_entity_poly.pdbx_strand_id
1 'polypeptide(L)'
;MNLFLWGALPYIAFTFLIVGTLVRFFYFERNWTTKSSEFLEKKQLRIANPLFHFGLLCVIGGHVVGVLIPKTWTAAIGINDHMYHQGALYMGAVAGIIFIVGFLLLMKRRFTVPAMKVNTSGLDKWLYLFLTLAIFSGMAGTLLNASGFFDYRVSIGPWFRSLISFMPDSSLMEGVPFMFKFHMLAWMVVAIIFPFSRLVHCLSVPLNYLARPFIVYRKRDRV
;
A
#
# COMPACT_ATOMS: atom_id res chain seq x y z
N MET A 1 23.93 0.49 12.98
CA MET A 1 23.06 0.90 11.86
C MET A 1 21.84 -0.01 11.73
N ASN A 2 22.00 -1.33 11.81
CA ASN A 2 20.86 -2.27 11.71
C ASN A 2 19.78 -2.05 12.77
N LEU A 3 20.14 -1.83 14.03
CA LEU A 3 19.16 -1.56 15.10
C LEU A 3 18.33 -0.31 14.83
N PHE A 4 18.91 0.75 14.28
CA PHE A 4 18.17 1.95 13.93
C PHE A 4 17.19 1.67 12.76
N LEU A 5 17.68 1.10 11.65
CA LEU A 5 16.88 0.90 10.44
C LEU A 5 15.77 -0.15 10.61
N TRP A 6 16.02 -1.21 11.38
CA TRP A 6 15.12 -2.37 11.49
C TRP A 6 14.52 -2.55 12.89
N GLY A 7 14.94 -1.74 13.87
CA GLY A 7 14.34 -1.69 15.20
C GLY A 7 13.59 -0.38 15.45
N ALA A 8 14.26 0.78 15.36
CA ALA A 8 13.66 2.07 15.73
C ALA A 8 12.84 2.71 14.59
N LEU A 9 13.34 2.75 13.36
CA LEU A 9 12.71 3.42 12.23
C LEU A 9 11.30 2.91 11.92
N PRO A 10 10.99 1.58 11.98
CA PRO A 10 9.63 1.10 11.82
C PRO A 10 8.65 1.71 12.82
N TYR A 11 9.04 1.83 14.10
CA TYR A 11 8.18 2.45 15.12
C TYR A 11 7.99 3.94 14.87
N ILE A 12 9.03 4.65 14.42
CA ILE A 12 8.89 6.05 13.99
C ILE A 12 7.86 6.14 12.87
N ALA A 13 7.97 5.29 11.84
CA ALA A 13 7.04 5.26 10.72
C ALA A 13 5.61 4.93 11.16
N PHE A 14 5.41 3.95 12.04
CA PHE A 14 4.09 3.59 12.60
C PHE A 14 3.53 4.71 13.49
N THR A 15 4.38 5.39 14.26
CA THR A 15 3.94 6.53 15.07
C THR A 15 3.42 7.65 14.18
N PHE A 16 4.14 8.03 13.13
CA PHE A 16 3.65 9.02 12.16
C PHE A 16 2.36 8.55 11.50
N LEU A 17 2.31 7.31 11.04
CA LEU A 17 1.12 6.74 10.39
C LEU A 17 -0.10 6.80 11.31
N ILE A 18 0.00 6.33 12.53
CA ILE A 18 -1.13 6.18 13.46
C ILE A 18 -1.44 7.52 14.12
N VAL A 19 -0.49 8.07 14.89
CA VAL A 19 -0.71 9.31 15.66
C VAL A 19 -0.93 10.49 14.73
N GLY A 20 -0.12 10.64 13.67
CA GLY A 20 -0.29 11.70 12.69
C GLY A 20 -1.66 11.65 12.00
N THR A 21 -2.16 10.45 11.70
CA THR A 21 -3.49 10.26 11.10
C THR A 21 -4.60 10.61 12.11
N LEU A 22 -4.48 10.18 13.37
CA LEU A 22 -5.44 10.53 14.43
C LEU A 22 -5.48 12.04 14.68
N VAL A 23 -4.30 12.68 14.78
CA VAL A 23 -4.21 14.15 14.93
C VAL A 23 -4.89 14.84 13.74
N ARG A 24 -4.62 14.39 12.52
CA ARG A 24 -5.28 14.97 11.34
C ARG A 24 -6.79 14.75 11.36
N PHE A 25 -7.26 13.60 11.78
CA PHE A 25 -8.69 13.29 11.87
C PHE A 25 -9.39 14.19 12.88
N PHE A 26 -8.87 14.31 14.10
CA PHE A 26 -9.55 15.05 15.18
C PHE A 26 -9.38 16.57 15.09
N TYR A 27 -8.23 17.07 14.64
CA TYR A 27 -7.93 18.51 14.67
C TYR A 27 -8.01 19.19 13.30
N PHE A 28 -7.91 18.41 12.20
CA PHE A 28 -7.87 18.96 10.83
C PHE A 28 -8.89 18.28 9.91
N GLU A 29 -10.08 17.98 10.42
CA GLU A 29 -11.15 17.28 9.71
C GLU A 29 -11.49 17.92 8.35
N ARG A 30 -11.49 19.27 8.26
CA ARG A 30 -11.72 20.00 7.00
C ARG A 30 -10.73 19.66 5.89
N ASN A 31 -9.54 19.18 6.25
CA ASN A 31 -8.50 18.76 5.30
C ASN A 31 -8.53 17.24 5.03
N TRP A 32 -9.48 16.53 5.64
CA TRP A 32 -9.68 15.10 5.44
C TRP A 32 -10.46 14.85 4.14
N THR A 33 -9.77 14.99 3.01
CA THR A 33 -10.38 14.89 1.69
C THR A 33 -9.44 14.21 0.70
N THR A 34 -10.02 13.47 -0.24
CA THR A 34 -9.31 12.89 -1.38
C THR A 34 -8.81 13.96 -2.37
N LYS A 35 -9.29 15.20 -2.25
CA LYS A 35 -9.19 16.23 -3.29
C LYS A 35 -9.59 15.61 -4.64
N SER A 36 -10.81 15.04 -4.68
CA SER A 36 -11.32 14.32 -5.85
C SER A 36 -11.16 15.17 -7.10
N SER A 37 -10.68 14.53 -8.14
CA SER A 37 -10.43 15.15 -9.45
C SER A 37 -11.31 14.55 -10.54
N GLU A 38 -12.38 13.84 -10.17
CA GLU A 38 -13.28 13.19 -11.12
C GLU A 38 -13.96 14.21 -12.05
N PHE A 39 -14.37 15.36 -11.50
CA PHE A 39 -14.97 16.43 -12.30
C PHE A 39 -14.03 17.07 -13.32
N LEU A 40 -12.72 16.98 -13.09
CA LEU A 40 -11.71 17.58 -13.96
C LEU A 40 -11.36 16.69 -15.16
N GLU A 41 -11.37 15.37 -14.97
CA GLU A 41 -11.16 14.38 -16.02
C GLU A 41 -11.69 13.01 -15.57
N LYS A 42 -12.65 12.45 -16.29
CA LYS A 42 -13.36 11.22 -15.93
C LYS A 42 -12.97 10.03 -16.81
N LYS A 43 -12.60 10.24 -18.08
CA LYS A 43 -12.38 9.14 -19.03
C LYS A 43 -11.23 8.22 -18.63
N GLN A 44 -10.06 8.80 -18.34
CA GLN A 44 -8.89 8.01 -17.92
C GLN A 44 -9.09 7.44 -16.52
N LEU A 45 -9.73 8.21 -15.63
CA LEU A 45 -9.98 7.78 -14.25
C LEU A 45 -10.84 6.52 -14.17
N ARG A 46 -11.84 6.38 -15.06
CA ARG A 46 -12.77 5.26 -15.10
C ARG A 46 -12.07 3.91 -15.28
N ILE A 47 -10.95 3.88 -15.98
CA ILE A 47 -10.16 2.66 -16.20
C ILE A 47 -9.02 2.55 -15.18
N ALA A 48 -8.28 3.63 -14.97
CA ALA A 48 -7.08 3.62 -14.14
C ALA A 48 -7.38 3.35 -12.66
N ASN A 49 -8.47 3.92 -12.14
CA ASN A 49 -8.82 3.82 -10.73
C ASN A 49 -9.21 2.39 -10.28
N PRO A 50 -10.11 1.67 -10.98
CA PRO A 50 -10.40 0.27 -10.65
C PRO A 50 -9.18 -0.65 -10.76
N LEU A 51 -8.37 -0.52 -11.82
CA LEU A 51 -7.14 -1.31 -11.97
C LEU A 51 -6.18 -1.08 -10.81
N PHE A 52 -5.95 0.18 -10.44
CA PHE A 52 -5.06 0.53 -9.33
C PHE A 52 -5.56 -0.08 -8.02
N HIS A 53 -6.83 0.15 -7.66
CA HIS A 53 -7.35 -0.30 -6.36
C HIS A 53 -7.50 -1.83 -6.28
N PHE A 54 -7.96 -2.47 -7.35
CA PHE A 54 -8.06 -3.93 -7.38
C PHE A 54 -6.68 -4.58 -7.27
N GLY A 55 -5.70 -4.11 -8.08
CA GLY A 55 -4.33 -4.61 -7.99
C GLY A 55 -3.71 -4.37 -6.62
N LEU A 56 -3.92 -3.18 -6.04
CA LEU A 56 -3.45 -2.83 -4.69
C LEU A 56 -4.03 -3.78 -3.63
N LEU A 57 -5.33 -4.05 -3.65
CA LEU A 57 -5.97 -4.96 -2.69
C LEU A 57 -5.44 -6.39 -2.81
N CYS A 58 -5.24 -6.88 -4.04
CA CYS A 58 -4.62 -8.19 -4.26
C CYS A 58 -3.18 -8.23 -3.72
N VAL A 59 -2.38 -7.19 -3.97
CA VAL A 59 -1.00 -7.09 -3.47
C VAL A 59 -0.98 -7.02 -1.94
N ILE A 60 -1.86 -6.23 -1.30
CA ILE A 60 -1.99 -6.19 0.17
C ILE A 60 -2.36 -7.57 0.70
N GLY A 61 -3.33 -8.25 0.09
CA GLY A 61 -3.72 -9.62 0.47
C GLY A 61 -2.54 -10.58 0.43
N GLY A 62 -1.73 -10.53 -0.64
CA GLY A 62 -0.50 -11.32 -0.75
C GLY A 62 0.51 -11.02 0.35
N HIS A 63 0.69 -9.75 0.73
CA HIS A 63 1.57 -9.37 1.84
C HIS A 63 1.04 -9.85 3.20
N VAL A 64 -0.27 -9.78 3.43
CA VAL A 64 -0.89 -10.33 4.65
C VAL A 64 -0.58 -11.83 4.75
N VAL A 65 -0.79 -12.59 3.68
CA VAL A 65 -0.50 -14.03 3.68
C VAL A 65 1.00 -14.30 3.84
N GLY A 66 1.87 -13.53 3.18
CA GLY A 66 3.31 -13.78 3.17
C GLY A 66 4.06 -13.33 4.41
N VAL A 67 3.58 -12.27 5.09
CA VAL A 67 4.33 -11.63 6.19
C VAL A 67 3.67 -11.91 7.55
N LEU A 68 2.33 -11.84 7.63
CA LEU A 68 1.62 -12.01 8.88
C LEU A 68 1.34 -13.47 9.21
N ILE A 69 0.99 -14.31 8.20
CA ILE A 69 0.68 -15.72 8.44
C ILE A 69 1.99 -16.51 8.59
N PRO A 70 2.21 -17.21 9.73
CA PRO A 70 3.38 -18.05 9.92
C PRO A 70 3.46 -19.18 8.89
N LYS A 71 4.68 -19.50 8.44
CA LYS A 71 4.95 -20.62 7.54
C LYS A 71 4.38 -21.95 8.05
N THR A 72 4.39 -22.16 9.35
CA THR A 72 3.84 -23.35 10.01
C THR A 72 2.35 -23.54 9.75
N TRP A 73 1.59 -22.48 9.65
CA TRP A 73 0.15 -22.55 9.40
C TRP A 73 -0.16 -22.96 7.96
N THR A 74 0.61 -22.45 6.98
CA THR A 74 0.45 -22.87 5.60
C THR A 74 0.87 -24.34 5.40
N ALA A 75 1.91 -24.80 6.09
CA ALA A 75 2.34 -26.18 6.10
C ALA A 75 1.27 -27.11 6.74
N ALA A 76 0.62 -26.69 7.82
CA ALA A 76 -0.43 -27.46 8.51
C ALA A 76 -1.65 -27.74 7.62
N ILE A 77 -1.94 -26.88 6.63
CA ILE A 77 -3.01 -27.08 5.65
C ILE A 77 -2.52 -27.75 4.35
N GLY A 78 -1.30 -28.31 4.35
CA GLY A 78 -0.76 -29.08 3.24
C GLY A 78 -0.08 -28.26 2.13
N ILE A 79 0.11 -26.96 2.32
CA ILE A 79 0.83 -26.09 1.36
C ILE A 79 2.34 -26.17 1.66
N ASN A 80 3.09 -26.91 0.84
CA ASN A 80 4.54 -26.96 0.95
C ASN A 80 5.22 -25.68 0.41
N ASP A 81 6.52 -25.55 0.68
CA ASP A 81 7.27 -24.35 0.31
C ASP A 81 7.30 -24.08 -1.19
N HIS A 82 7.42 -25.12 -2.00
CA HIS A 82 7.41 -24.99 -3.46
C HIS A 82 6.06 -24.50 -3.97
N MET A 83 4.96 -25.11 -3.52
CA MET A 83 3.61 -24.69 -3.89
C MET A 83 3.34 -23.24 -3.47
N TYR A 84 3.75 -22.89 -2.25
CA TYR A 84 3.61 -21.53 -1.76
C TYR A 84 4.41 -20.54 -2.62
N HIS A 85 5.68 -20.84 -2.90
CA HIS A 85 6.55 -19.98 -3.71
C HIS A 85 5.99 -19.77 -5.12
N GLN A 86 5.56 -20.83 -5.79
CA GLN A 86 4.94 -20.72 -7.11
C GLN A 86 3.65 -19.88 -7.09
N GLY A 87 2.77 -20.13 -6.11
CA GLY A 87 1.56 -19.35 -5.93
C GLY A 87 1.86 -17.86 -5.69
N ALA A 88 2.80 -17.56 -4.79
CA ALA A 88 3.21 -16.19 -4.49
C ALA A 88 3.84 -15.49 -5.71
N LEU A 89 4.67 -16.21 -6.48
CA LEU A 89 5.31 -15.68 -7.69
C LEU A 89 4.26 -15.33 -8.76
N TYR A 90 3.44 -16.29 -9.16
CA TYR A 90 2.49 -16.09 -10.27
C TYR A 90 1.37 -15.13 -9.89
N MET A 91 0.71 -15.33 -8.75
CA MET A 91 -0.37 -14.44 -8.30
C MET A 91 0.16 -13.04 -7.95
N GLY A 92 1.34 -12.97 -7.32
CA GLY A 92 2.01 -11.71 -6.99
C GLY A 92 2.43 -10.95 -8.25
N ALA A 93 2.98 -11.63 -9.27
CA ALA A 93 3.34 -11.01 -10.54
C ALA A 93 2.11 -10.47 -11.27
N VAL A 94 1.04 -11.24 -11.39
CA VAL A 94 -0.21 -10.80 -12.06
C VAL A 94 -0.82 -9.61 -11.31
N ALA A 95 -0.99 -9.71 -10.00
CA ALA A 95 -1.53 -8.63 -9.18
C ALA A 95 -0.66 -7.36 -9.26
N GLY A 96 0.65 -7.53 -9.21
CA GLY A 96 1.61 -6.44 -9.33
C GLY A 96 1.59 -5.76 -10.70
N ILE A 97 1.44 -6.50 -11.79
CA ILE A 97 1.30 -5.94 -13.15
C ILE A 97 0.00 -5.11 -13.24
N ILE A 98 -1.13 -5.64 -12.76
CA ILE A 98 -2.41 -4.90 -12.74
C ILE A 98 -2.26 -3.61 -11.94
N PHE A 99 -1.63 -3.68 -10.77
CA PHE A 99 -1.37 -2.54 -9.91
C PHE A 99 -0.47 -1.50 -10.58
N ILE A 100 0.64 -1.92 -11.21
CA ILE A 100 1.57 -1.05 -11.93
C ILE A 100 0.87 -0.37 -13.11
N VAL A 101 0.12 -1.10 -13.91
CA VAL A 101 -0.62 -0.53 -15.05
C VAL A 101 -1.61 0.54 -14.56
N GLY A 102 -2.40 0.23 -13.53
CA GLY A 102 -3.31 1.19 -12.91
C GLY A 102 -2.57 2.43 -12.39
N PHE A 103 -1.45 2.24 -11.70
CA PHE A 103 -0.60 3.31 -11.18
C PHE A 103 -0.03 4.20 -12.29
N LEU A 104 0.53 3.61 -13.34
CA LEU A 104 1.10 4.35 -14.48
C LEU A 104 0.04 5.15 -15.22
N LEU A 105 -1.18 4.62 -15.40
CA LEU A 105 -2.29 5.35 -15.99
C LEU A 105 -2.71 6.55 -15.12
N LEU A 106 -2.75 6.39 -13.79
CA LEU A 106 -3.02 7.50 -12.86
C LEU A 106 -1.90 8.55 -12.91
N MET A 107 -0.64 8.13 -13.01
CA MET A 107 0.51 9.05 -13.17
C MET A 107 0.45 9.77 -14.49
N LYS A 108 0.23 9.07 -15.60
CA LYS A 108 0.01 9.69 -16.91
C LYS A 108 -1.06 10.77 -16.81
N ARG A 109 -2.24 10.44 -16.31
CA ARG A 109 -3.33 11.40 -16.12
C ARG A 109 -2.88 12.60 -15.28
N ARG A 110 -2.20 12.37 -14.17
CA ARG A 110 -1.74 13.44 -13.25
C ARG A 110 -0.78 14.41 -13.92
N PHE A 111 0.13 13.92 -14.74
CA PHE A 111 1.20 14.74 -15.35
C PHE A 111 0.89 15.22 -16.77
N THR A 112 -0.14 14.71 -17.45
CA THR A 112 -0.51 15.15 -18.80
C THR A 112 -1.68 16.10 -18.82
N VAL A 113 -2.68 15.95 -17.92
CA VAL A 113 -3.86 16.79 -17.91
C VAL A 113 -3.57 18.13 -17.20
N PRO A 114 -3.72 19.29 -17.87
CA PRO A 114 -3.36 20.60 -17.30
C PRO A 114 -4.02 20.90 -15.96
N ALA A 115 -5.33 20.64 -15.85
CA ALA A 115 -6.08 20.85 -14.62
C ALA A 115 -5.56 19.98 -13.45
N MET A 116 -4.99 18.80 -13.73
CA MET A 116 -4.38 17.94 -12.71
C MET A 116 -3.03 18.49 -12.25
N LYS A 117 -2.22 19.03 -13.16
CA LYS A 117 -0.91 19.61 -12.83
C LYS A 117 -1.05 20.76 -11.83
N VAL A 118 -2.00 21.66 -12.05
CA VAL A 118 -2.26 22.79 -11.15
C VAL A 118 -2.70 22.31 -9.76
N ASN A 119 -3.43 21.21 -9.66
CA ASN A 119 -3.89 20.63 -8.40
C ASN A 119 -2.89 19.63 -7.77
N THR A 120 -1.63 19.61 -8.24
CA THR A 120 -0.58 18.74 -7.69
C THR A 120 0.35 19.55 -6.80
N SER A 121 0.29 19.29 -5.51
CA SER A 121 1.14 19.96 -4.51
C SER A 121 2.58 19.41 -4.53
N GLY A 122 3.52 20.11 -3.87
CA GLY A 122 4.88 19.59 -3.67
C GLY A 122 4.90 18.26 -2.92
N LEU A 123 4.05 18.13 -1.89
CA LEU A 123 3.93 16.88 -1.12
C LEU A 123 3.40 15.72 -1.98
N ASP A 124 2.47 15.98 -2.92
CA ASP A 124 2.00 14.95 -3.85
C ASP A 124 3.16 14.40 -4.73
N LYS A 125 4.09 15.27 -5.13
CA LYS A 125 5.26 14.84 -5.94
C LYS A 125 6.16 13.90 -5.17
N TRP A 126 6.45 14.21 -3.89
CA TRP A 126 7.21 13.33 -3.01
C TRP A 126 6.49 12.00 -2.77
N LEU A 127 5.18 12.05 -2.52
CA LEU A 127 4.38 10.85 -2.37
C LEU A 127 4.47 9.96 -3.62
N TYR A 128 4.30 10.53 -4.81
CA TYR A 128 4.37 9.75 -6.06
C TYR A 128 5.76 9.19 -6.32
N LEU A 129 6.82 9.92 -5.95
CA LEU A 129 8.18 9.41 -6.02
C LEU A 129 8.34 8.16 -5.14
N PHE A 130 8.00 8.25 -3.86
CA PHE A 130 8.18 7.11 -2.93
C PHE A 130 7.22 5.96 -3.23
N LEU A 131 6.01 6.22 -3.70
CA LEU A 131 5.12 5.17 -4.21
C LEU A 131 5.72 4.48 -5.44
N THR A 132 6.29 5.23 -6.36
CA THR A 132 6.99 4.64 -7.52
C THR A 132 8.12 3.73 -7.05
N LEU A 133 8.99 4.22 -6.17
CA LEU A 133 10.09 3.41 -5.62
C LEU A 133 9.58 2.15 -4.92
N ALA A 134 8.53 2.27 -4.09
CA ALA A 134 7.95 1.13 -3.38
C ALA A 134 7.33 0.11 -4.34
N ILE A 135 6.53 0.55 -5.31
CA ILE A 135 5.83 -0.34 -6.25
C ILE A 135 6.83 -1.09 -7.14
N PHE A 136 7.77 -0.38 -7.75
CA PHE A 136 8.72 -1.00 -8.66
C PHE A 136 9.75 -1.86 -7.95
N SER A 137 10.20 -1.48 -6.75
CA SER A 137 11.09 -2.33 -5.97
C SER A 137 10.40 -3.62 -5.49
N GLY A 138 9.11 -3.55 -5.16
CA GLY A 138 8.34 -4.76 -4.81
C GLY A 138 8.22 -5.73 -5.98
N MET A 139 7.88 -5.23 -7.18
CA MET A 139 7.85 -6.06 -8.39
C MET A 139 9.24 -6.60 -8.73
N ALA A 140 10.29 -5.77 -8.64
CA ALA A 140 11.66 -6.21 -8.85
C ALA A 140 12.07 -7.30 -7.86
N GLY A 141 11.70 -7.16 -6.57
CA GLY A 141 11.92 -8.21 -5.57
C GLY A 141 11.23 -9.52 -5.91
N THR A 142 9.99 -9.47 -6.39
CA THR A 142 9.24 -10.66 -6.83
C THR A 142 9.92 -11.35 -8.02
N LEU A 143 10.31 -10.59 -9.05
CA LEU A 143 10.91 -11.13 -10.25
C LEU A 143 12.35 -11.64 -10.00
N LEU A 144 13.16 -10.91 -9.26
CA LEU A 144 14.51 -11.32 -8.89
C LEU A 144 14.51 -12.57 -8.02
N ASN A 145 13.47 -12.78 -7.22
CA ASN A 145 13.29 -13.98 -6.40
C ASN A 145 12.54 -15.11 -7.10
N ALA A 146 12.38 -15.07 -8.42
CA ALA A 146 11.65 -16.09 -9.18
C ALA A 146 12.22 -17.51 -9.01
N SER A 147 13.53 -17.63 -8.82
CA SER A 147 14.20 -18.92 -8.53
C SER A 147 13.98 -19.44 -7.11
N GLY A 148 13.41 -18.63 -6.20
CA GLY A 148 13.18 -19.02 -4.81
C GLY A 148 14.43 -19.04 -3.93
N PHE A 149 15.47 -18.26 -4.30
CA PHE A 149 16.73 -18.24 -3.53
C PHE A 149 16.59 -17.64 -2.13
N PHE A 150 15.52 -16.87 -1.90
CA PHE A 150 15.26 -16.19 -0.62
C PHE A 150 13.84 -16.45 -0.14
N ASP A 151 13.69 -17.08 1.03
CA ASP A 151 12.39 -17.24 1.68
C ASP A 151 12.15 -16.13 2.74
N TYR A 152 11.44 -15.10 2.34
CA TYR A 152 11.10 -13.97 3.21
C TYR A 152 10.20 -14.36 4.40
N ARG A 153 9.57 -15.54 4.37
CA ARG A 153 8.72 -16.02 5.47
C ARG A 153 9.51 -16.49 6.69
N VAL A 154 10.83 -16.77 6.52
CA VAL A 154 11.71 -17.16 7.63
C VAL A 154 12.54 -16.01 8.19
N SER A 155 12.56 -14.86 7.52
CA SER A 155 13.31 -13.67 7.93
C SER A 155 12.41 -12.44 8.09
N ILE A 156 11.88 -11.88 6.99
CA ILE A 156 11.03 -10.68 6.99
C ILE A 156 9.73 -10.91 7.75
N GLY A 157 9.08 -12.05 7.57
CA GLY A 157 7.84 -12.39 8.27
C GLY A 157 8.01 -12.40 9.79
N PRO A 158 8.93 -13.19 10.36
CA PRO A 158 9.24 -13.15 11.79
C PRO A 158 9.66 -11.77 12.30
N TRP A 159 10.52 -11.06 11.55
CA TRP A 159 10.90 -9.70 11.90
C TRP A 159 9.68 -8.78 11.99
N PHE A 160 8.79 -8.78 11.03
CA PHE A 160 7.60 -7.92 11.06
C PHE A 160 6.67 -8.27 12.23
N ARG A 161 6.48 -9.57 12.51
CA ARG A 161 5.71 -10.02 13.68
C ARG A 161 6.37 -9.64 15.01
N SER A 162 7.72 -9.64 15.09
CA SER A 162 8.45 -9.18 16.28
C SER A 162 8.22 -7.68 16.56
N LEU A 163 8.09 -6.86 15.50
CA LEU A 163 7.69 -5.46 15.64
C LEU A 163 6.29 -5.31 16.24
N ILE A 164 5.31 -6.10 15.76
CA ILE A 164 3.94 -6.07 16.29
C ILE A 164 3.89 -6.51 17.75
N SER A 165 4.75 -7.43 18.15
CA SER A 165 4.88 -7.90 19.54
C SER A 165 5.68 -6.95 20.44
N PHE A 166 6.14 -5.81 19.93
CA PHE A 166 7.01 -4.86 20.63
C PHE A 166 8.35 -5.45 21.12
N MET A 167 8.81 -6.50 20.46
CA MET A 167 10.09 -7.18 20.73
C MET A 167 10.91 -7.28 19.44
N PRO A 168 11.41 -6.14 18.88
CA PRO A 168 12.01 -6.10 17.56
C PRO A 168 13.33 -6.89 17.51
N ASP A 169 13.37 -7.89 16.63
CA ASP A 169 14.59 -8.64 16.35
C ASP A 169 15.19 -8.19 15.02
N SER A 170 16.11 -7.23 15.10
CA SER A 170 16.79 -6.67 13.93
C SER A 170 17.82 -7.64 13.31
N SER A 171 18.21 -8.72 14.01
CA SER A 171 19.17 -9.71 13.49
C SER A 171 18.58 -10.48 12.30
N LEU A 172 17.27 -10.71 12.29
CA LEU A 172 16.53 -11.36 11.21
C LEU A 172 16.68 -10.65 9.86
N MET A 173 17.09 -9.37 9.88
CA MET A 173 17.27 -8.56 8.68
C MET A 173 18.70 -8.61 8.11
N GLU A 174 19.67 -9.29 8.75
CA GLU A 174 21.06 -9.27 8.29
C GLU A 174 21.24 -9.92 6.93
N GLY A 175 20.70 -11.11 6.72
CA GLY A 175 20.76 -11.86 5.45
C GLY A 175 19.75 -11.46 4.37
N VAL A 176 18.91 -10.47 4.62
CA VAL A 176 17.86 -10.06 3.67
C VAL A 176 18.47 -9.35 2.46
N PRO A 177 18.12 -9.74 1.19
CA PRO A 177 18.63 -9.09 0.00
C PRO A 177 18.25 -7.61 -0.08
N PHE A 178 19.12 -6.81 -0.72
CA PHE A 178 18.98 -5.36 -0.80
C PHE A 178 17.62 -4.90 -1.34
N MET A 179 17.08 -5.54 -2.36
CA MET A 179 15.83 -5.13 -3.00
C MET A 179 14.63 -5.19 -2.02
N PHE A 180 14.58 -6.20 -1.17
CA PHE A 180 13.55 -6.30 -0.12
C PHE A 180 13.73 -5.22 0.95
N LYS A 181 14.98 -4.98 1.39
CA LYS A 181 15.29 -3.89 2.33
C LYS A 181 14.89 -2.53 1.76
N PHE A 182 15.22 -2.27 0.50
CA PHE A 182 14.88 -1.02 -0.18
C PHE A 182 13.36 -0.84 -0.30
N HIS A 183 12.64 -1.89 -0.66
CA HIS A 183 11.17 -1.89 -0.72
C HIS A 183 10.55 -1.51 0.63
N MET A 184 11.02 -2.11 1.72
CA MET A 184 10.51 -1.81 3.06
C MET A 184 10.84 -0.37 3.49
N LEU A 185 12.05 0.12 3.22
CA LEU A 185 12.41 1.51 3.51
C LEU A 185 11.56 2.50 2.73
N ALA A 186 11.27 2.24 1.45
CA ALA A 186 10.37 3.08 0.65
C ALA A 186 8.97 3.13 1.26
N TRP A 187 8.43 2.00 1.74
CA TRP A 187 7.13 1.96 2.43
C TRP A 187 7.15 2.67 3.78
N MET A 188 8.24 2.62 4.54
CA MET A 188 8.37 3.38 5.78
C MET A 188 8.28 4.88 5.52
N VAL A 189 8.93 5.38 4.45
CA VAL A 189 8.81 6.79 4.04
C VAL A 189 7.37 7.12 3.62
N VAL A 190 6.71 6.24 2.85
CA VAL A 190 5.29 6.42 2.49
C VAL A 190 4.42 6.47 3.75
N ALA A 191 4.68 5.63 4.76
CA ALA A 191 3.95 5.64 6.03
C ALA A 191 4.13 6.97 6.79
N ILE A 192 5.34 7.53 6.81
CA ILE A 192 5.62 8.84 7.42
C ILE A 192 4.87 9.97 6.69
N ILE A 193 4.83 9.93 5.35
CA ILE A 193 4.16 10.94 4.53
C ILE A 193 2.63 10.76 4.55
N PHE A 194 2.13 9.57 4.84
CA PHE A 194 0.73 9.18 4.75
C PHE A 194 -0.23 10.19 5.39
N PRO A 195 -0.08 10.59 6.69
CA PRO A 195 -1.04 11.46 7.36
C PRO A 195 -1.12 12.86 6.73
N PHE A 196 -0.08 13.30 6.02
CA PHE A 196 -0.02 14.62 5.37
C PHE A 196 -0.50 14.59 3.93
N SER A 197 -0.68 13.39 3.38
CA SER A 197 -0.99 13.16 1.97
C SER A 197 -2.48 12.94 1.73
N ARG A 198 -2.83 12.73 0.47
CA ARG A 198 -4.19 12.32 0.07
C ARG A 198 -4.48 10.84 0.35
N LEU A 199 -3.51 10.03 0.77
CA LEU A 199 -3.71 8.61 1.08
C LEU A 199 -4.68 8.39 2.25
N VAL A 200 -4.88 9.36 3.11
CA VAL A 200 -5.85 9.28 4.23
C VAL A 200 -7.28 8.93 3.77
N HIS A 201 -7.60 9.11 2.48
CA HIS A 201 -8.93 8.74 1.96
C HIS A 201 -9.20 7.24 2.10
N CYS A 202 -8.20 6.38 2.10
CA CYS A 202 -8.39 4.93 2.27
C CYS A 202 -8.95 4.58 3.66
N LEU A 203 -8.78 5.46 4.66
CA LEU A 203 -9.35 5.34 6.00
C LEU A 203 -10.72 6.01 6.10
N SER A 204 -11.14 6.77 5.09
CA SER A 204 -12.49 7.38 5.00
C SER A 204 -13.50 6.42 4.38
N VAL A 205 -13.36 5.12 4.60
CA VAL A 205 -14.33 4.14 4.11
C VAL A 205 -15.69 4.51 4.71
N PRO A 206 -16.69 4.80 3.87
CA PRO A 206 -17.99 5.24 4.36
C PRO A 206 -18.78 4.05 4.90
N LEU A 207 -18.32 3.47 6.02
CA LEU A 207 -18.97 2.34 6.70
C LEU A 207 -20.44 2.64 7.00
N ASN A 208 -20.79 3.90 7.20
CA ASN A 208 -22.17 4.35 7.39
C ASN A 208 -23.06 4.09 6.15
N TYR A 209 -22.51 3.93 4.94
CA TYR A 209 -23.31 3.59 3.76
C TYR A 209 -23.76 2.13 3.75
N LEU A 210 -23.10 1.25 4.48
CA LEU A 210 -23.52 -0.15 4.63
C LEU A 210 -24.84 -0.27 5.41
N ALA A 211 -25.11 0.67 6.32
CA ALA A 211 -26.30 0.71 7.17
C ALA A 211 -27.31 1.78 6.74
N ARG A 212 -27.01 2.63 5.75
CA ARG A 212 -27.91 3.67 5.28
C ARG A 212 -28.99 3.11 4.35
N PRO A 213 -30.28 3.46 4.56
CA PRO A 213 -31.31 3.17 3.58
C PRO A 213 -31.04 3.95 2.28
N PHE A 214 -31.50 3.39 1.16
CA PHE A 214 -31.38 4.04 -0.14
C PHE A 214 -32.05 5.42 -0.13
N ILE A 215 -31.35 6.44 -0.64
CA ILE A 215 -31.93 7.79 -0.81
C ILE A 215 -32.80 7.74 -2.07
N VAL A 216 -34.11 7.77 -1.90
CA VAL A 216 -35.06 7.83 -3.01
C VAL A 216 -35.28 9.29 -3.39
N TYR A 217 -34.75 9.70 -4.53
CA TYR A 217 -35.04 11.02 -5.11
C TYR A 217 -36.45 10.97 -5.75
N ARG A 218 -37.43 11.61 -5.12
CA ARG A 218 -38.74 11.79 -5.72
C ARG A 218 -38.79 13.10 -6.51
N LYS A 219 -39.23 13.03 -7.76
CA LYS A 219 -39.55 14.21 -8.55
C LYS A 219 -40.70 14.93 -7.86
N ARG A 220 -40.47 16.17 -7.45
CA ARG A 220 -41.56 17.00 -6.89
C ARG A 220 -42.34 17.53 -8.09
N ASP A 221 -43.53 16.99 -8.35
CA ASP A 221 -44.41 17.55 -9.33
C ASP A 221 -44.75 18.98 -8.85
N ARG A 222 -44.45 19.97 -9.68
CA ARG A 222 -44.86 21.34 -9.43
C ARG A 222 -46.38 21.34 -9.69
N VAL A 223 -47.16 21.59 -8.64
CA VAL A 223 -48.55 21.97 -8.72
C VAL A 223 -48.66 23.41 -9.21
#